data_7f279abfdf0d954597d25bc68a455b2d
#
_entry.id   7f279abfdf0d954597d25bc68a455b2d
#
_cell.length_a   1.000
_cell.length_b   1.000
_cell.length_c   1.000
_cell.angle_alpha   90.00
_cell.angle_beta   90.00
_cell.angle_gamma   90.00
#
_symmetry.space_group_name_H-M   'P 1'
#
loop_
_entity.id
_entity.type
_entity.pdbx_description
1 polymer ?
#
loop_
_entity_poly.entity_id
_entity_poly.type
_entity_poly.pdbx_seq_one_letter_code
_entity_poly.pdbx_strand_id
1 'polypeptide(L)'
;MANDPVGPGDRAALVLFSGGQDSATCLAWALDRFDRVETLGFDYGQRHRVELDRRSALREGLTRIVPAWASRLGEDHTLALDALGQVSETALTRETAIGYEASGLPNTFVPGRNIVFLTFAAALAYRRGLRHVVGGMCETDYSGYPDCRDDTIKALQVALNLGMERRFVLHTPLMWLDKAQTWGLAESLGGRPLVDLIVEESHTCYLGERGQRHPWGYGCGTCPACRLRADGYARFTAA
;
A
#
# COMPACT_ATOMS: atom_id res chain seq x y z
N MET A 1 -30.89 18.04 3.14
CA MET A 1 -29.73 17.31 3.73
C MET A 1 -28.83 18.39 4.28
N ALA A 2 -28.73 18.49 5.61
CA ALA A 2 -27.87 19.48 6.25
C ALA A 2 -26.42 19.15 5.91
N ASN A 3 -25.66 20.14 5.41
CA ASN A 3 -24.20 20.05 5.32
C ASN A 3 -23.68 19.92 6.76
N ASP A 4 -23.33 18.69 7.18
CA ASP A 4 -22.53 18.51 8.40
C ASP A 4 -21.28 19.38 8.24
N PRO A 5 -20.92 20.20 9.23
CA PRO A 5 -19.72 21.02 9.15
C PRO A 5 -18.52 20.08 8.98
N VAL A 6 -17.63 20.40 8.04
CA VAL A 6 -16.38 19.66 7.78
C VAL A 6 -15.59 19.62 9.09
N GLY A 7 -15.59 18.47 9.76
CA GLY A 7 -14.85 18.27 11.01
C GLY A 7 -13.34 18.13 10.75
N PRO A 8 -12.52 18.32 11.79
CA PRO A 8 -11.05 18.19 11.64
C PRO A 8 -10.58 16.84 11.11
N GLY A 9 -11.40 15.78 11.22
CA GLY A 9 -11.12 14.45 10.65
C GLY A 9 -11.46 14.31 9.16
N ASP A 10 -12.29 15.22 8.61
CA ASP A 10 -12.73 15.14 7.21
C ASP A 10 -11.66 15.53 6.19
N ARG A 11 -10.53 16.08 6.65
CA ARG A 11 -9.37 16.42 5.82
C ARG A 11 -8.10 15.67 6.28
N ALA A 12 -8.27 14.55 6.97
CA ALA A 12 -7.18 13.75 7.50
C ALA A 12 -7.32 12.27 7.10
N ALA A 13 -6.20 11.65 6.72
CA ALA A 13 -6.17 10.28 6.23
C ALA A 13 -5.12 9.43 6.95
N LEU A 14 -5.37 8.13 7.04
CA LEU A 14 -4.41 7.10 7.41
C LEU A 14 -4.09 6.26 6.16
N VAL A 15 -2.83 6.17 5.80
CA VAL A 15 -2.37 5.40 4.63
C VAL A 15 -1.77 4.07 5.09
N LEU A 16 -2.25 2.95 4.55
CA LEU A 16 -1.56 1.67 4.64
C LEU A 16 -0.24 1.76 3.87
N PHE A 17 0.87 1.80 4.59
CA PHE A 17 2.17 2.10 4.03
C PHE A 17 3.18 1.00 4.36
N SER A 18 3.41 0.09 3.40
CA SER A 18 4.36 -1.00 3.54
C SER A 18 5.81 -0.58 3.25
N GLY A 19 6.02 0.42 2.40
CA GLY A 19 7.32 0.78 1.82
C GLY A 19 7.53 0.24 0.39
N GLY A 20 6.52 -0.42 -0.16
CA GLY A 20 6.49 -0.84 -1.57
C GLY A 20 6.04 0.28 -2.51
N GLN A 21 6.17 0.06 -3.82
CA GLN A 21 5.81 0.99 -4.90
C GLN A 21 4.39 1.54 -4.75
N ASP A 22 3.42 0.63 -4.62
CA ASP A 22 2.00 1.00 -4.60
C ASP A 22 1.65 1.85 -3.40
N SER A 23 2.15 1.46 -2.21
CA SER A 23 1.93 2.21 -0.98
C SER A 23 2.63 3.58 -1.00
N ALA A 24 3.78 3.72 -1.65
CA ALA A 24 4.46 5.00 -1.83
C ALA A 24 3.67 5.93 -2.75
N THR A 25 3.12 5.41 -3.84
CA THR A 25 2.22 6.16 -4.73
C THR A 25 0.94 6.59 -4.02
N CYS A 26 0.34 5.69 -3.20
CA CYS A 26 -0.82 6.02 -2.38
C CYS A 26 -0.53 7.09 -1.33
N LEU A 27 0.67 7.08 -0.72
CA LEU A 27 1.06 8.11 0.23
C LEU A 27 1.20 9.47 -0.45
N ALA A 28 1.84 9.54 -1.63
CA ALA A 28 1.90 10.76 -2.43
C ALA A 28 0.50 11.26 -2.82
N TRP A 29 -0.39 10.34 -3.25
CA TRP A 29 -1.78 10.66 -3.58
C TRP A 29 -2.54 11.24 -2.38
N ALA A 30 -2.32 10.71 -1.20
CA ALA A 30 -2.96 11.21 0.02
C ALA A 30 -2.40 12.58 0.44
N LEU A 31 -1.08 12.76 0.39
CA LEU A 31 -0.42 14.02 0.71
C LEU A 31 -0.84 15.18 -0.21
N ASP A 32 -1.21 14.87 -1.46
CA ASP A 32 -1.74 15.87 -2.39
C ASP A 32 -3.16 16.35 -2.02
N ARG A 33 -3.96 15.51 -1.35
CA ARG A 33 -5.41 15.72 -1.14
C ARG A 33 -5.82 16.04 0.28
N PHE A 34 -5.08 15.58 1.28
CA PHE A 34 -5.43 15.74 2.69
C PHE A 34 -4.47 16.69 3.39
N ASP A 35 -4.98 17.40 4.40
CA ASP A 35 -4.19 18.38 5.18
C ASP A 35 -3.33 17.68 6.25
N ARG A 36 -3.74 16.49 6.70
CA ARG A 36 -2.98 15.63 7.62
C ARG A 36 -3.02 14.18 7.14
N VAL A 37 -1.85 13.58 7.01
CA VAL A 37 -1.69 12.20 6.55
C VAL A 37 -0.80 11.45 7.52
N GLU A 38 -1.33 10.44 8.17
CA GLU A 38 -0.55 9.50 8.99
C GLU A 38 -0.34 8.20 8.21
N THR A 39 0.67 7.43 8.57
CA THR A 39 0.98 6.17 7.91
C THR A 39 0.94 5.01 8.87
N LEU A 40 0.55 3.83 8.38
CA LEU A 40 0.48 2.60 9.14
C LEU A 40 1.13 1.46 8.36
N GLY A 41 2.14 0.82 8.95
CA GLY A 41 2.71 -0.43 8.50
C GLY A 41 2.35 -1.58 9.41
N PHE A 42 2.44 -2.80 8.89
CA PHE A 42 2.22 -4.03 9.64
C PHE A 42 3.45 -4.92 9.62
N ASP A 43 3.83 -5.40 10.80
CA ASP A 43 4.78 -6.50 10.97
C ASP A 43 3.97 -7.75 11.37
N TYR A 44 3.84 -8.69 10.45
CA TYR A 44 3.06 -9.91 10.65
C TYR A 44 3.91 -11.18 10.50
N GLY A 45 5.23 -11.05 10.71
CA GLY A 45 6.18 -12.14 10.52
C GLY A 45 6.42 -12.47 9.04
N GLN A 46 6.27 -11.47 8.15
CA GLN A 46 6.64 -11.65 6.74
C GLN A 46 8.12 -12.02 6.61
N ARG A 47 8.41 -12.88 5.65
CA ARG A 47 9.73 -13.45 5.38
C ARG A 47 10.84 -12.40 5.29
N HIS A 48 10.53 -11.21 4.78
CA HIS A 48 11.48 -10.12 4.61
C HIS A 48 10.93 -8.79 5.10
N ARG A 49 11.67 -8.15 6.00
CA ARG A 49 11.31 -6.84 6.58
C ARG A 49 11.81 -5.65 5.77
N VAL A 50 12.51 -5.89 4.65
CA VAL A 50 13.15 -4.84 3.85
C VAL A 50 12.19 -3.71 3.46
N GLU A 51 10.92 -4.03 3.16
CA GLU A 51 9.91 -3.01 2.87
C GLU A 51 9.73 -2.05 4.06
N LEU A 52 9.58 -2.58 5.27
CA LEU A 52 9.39 -1.77 6.48
C LEU A 52 10.60 -0.86 6.74
N ASP A 53 11.83 -1.35 6.48
CA ASP A 53 13.06 -0.58 6.66
C ASP A 53 13.15 0.60 5.66
N ARG A 54 12.44 0.54 4.52
CA ARG A 54 12.44 1.61 3.51
C ARG A 54 11.46 2.73 3.79
N ARG A 55 10.56 2.57 4.74
CA ARG A 55 9.49 3.54 5.02
C ARG A 55 10.03 4.92 5.39
N SER A 56 11.03 5.00 6.27
CA SER A 56 11.63 6.28 6.69
C SER A 56 12.20 7.05 5.49
N ALA A 57 13.05 6.38 4.69
CA ALA A 57 13.68 6.98 3.53
C ALA A 57 12.66 7.49 2.49
N LEU A 58 11.59 6.73 2.24
CA LEU A 58 10.50 7.15 1.36
C LEU A 58 9.76 8.37 1.91
N ARG A 59 9.39 8.36 3.19
CA ARG A 59 8.69 9.49 3.84
C ARG A 59 9.52 10.77 3.78
N GLU A 60 10.80 10.70 4.10
CA GLU A 60 11.74 11.83 4.02
C GLU A 60 11.93 12.30 2.57
N GLY A 61 12.05 11.36 1.63
CA GLY A 61 12.19 11.66 0.21
C GLY A 61 10.98 12.40 -0.36
N LEU A 62 9.76 11.95 -0.03
CA LEU A 62 8.52 12.59 -0.47
C LEU A 62 8.44 14.07 -0.05
N THR A 63 8.80 14.39 1.19
CA THR A 63 8.77 15.77 1.69
C THR A 63 9.89 16.64 1.12
N ARG A 64 11.01 16.05 0.68
CA ARG A 64 12.06 16.77 -0.05
C ARG A 64 11.65 17.10 -1.48
N ILE A 65 10.95 16.20 -2.14
CA ILE A 65 10.48 16.38 -3.53
C ILE A 65 9.37 17.43 -3.60
N VAL A 66 8.40 17.35 -2.70
CA VAL A 66 7.29 18.30 -2.60
C VAL A 66 7.26 18.90 -1.19
N PRO A 67 7.97 20.04 -0.96
CA PRO A 67 8.08 20.62 0.38
C PRO A 67 6.74 20.94 1.06
N ALA A 68 5.70 21.22 0.30
CA ALA A 68 4.35 21.45 0.83
C ALA A 68 3.78 20.22 1.56
N TRP A 69 4.26 19.01 1.27
CA TRP A 69 3.83 17.79 1.95
C TRP A 69 4.42 17.64 3.35
N ALA A 70 5.52 18.35 3.67
CA ALA A 70 6.18 18.25 4.97
C ALA A 70 5.26 18.63 6.14
N SER A 71 4.42 19.65 5.96
CA SER A 71 3.44 20.07 6.98
C SER A 71 2.22 19.15 7.09
N ARG A 72 1.99 18.29 6.08
CA ARG A 72 0.85 17.37 6.02
C ARG A 72 1.21 15.97 6.52
N LEU A 73 2.48 15.59 6.44
CA LEU A 73 2.95 14.27 6.85
C LEU A 73 3.08 14.18 8.36
N GLY A 74 2.18 13.40 8.98
CA GLY A 74 2.07 13.20 10.42
C GLY A 74 2.84 11.96 10.92
N GLU A 75 2.29 11.32 11.94
CA GLU A 75 2.92 10.17 12.60
C GLU A 75 3.04 8.94 11.69
N ASP A 76 4.06 8.15 11.96
CA ASP A 76 4.28 6.84 11.37
C ASP A 76 4.02 5.74 12.41
N HIS A 77 3.05 4.89 12.15
CA HIS A 77 2.66 3.80 13.03
C HIS A 77 3.12 2.45 12.49
N THR A 78 3.46 1.53 13.40
CA THR A 78 3.70 0.12 13.06
C THR A 78 2.95 -0.74 14.07
N LEU A 79 2.17 -1.71 13.57
CA LEU A 79 1.47 -2.68 14.40
C LEU A 79 2.02 -4.09 14.15
N ALA A 80 2.34 -4.80 15.23
CA ALA A 80 2.67 -6.21 15.16
C ALA A 80 1.37 -7.04 15.03
N LEU A 81 1.34 -7.96 14.07
CA LEU A 81 0.22 -8.88 13.81
C LEU A 81 0.72 -10.33 13.75
N ASP A 82 1.48 -10.76 14.74
CA ASP A 82 2.09 -12.10 14.80
C ASP A 82 1.07 -13.24 14.62
N ALA A 83 -0.17 -13.04 15.13
CA ALA A 83 -1.26 -13.99 14.97
C ALA A 83 -1.59 -14.26 13.49
N LEU A 84 -1.45 -13.26 12.60
CA LEU A 84 -1.70 -13.45 11.18
C LEU A 84 -0.67 -14.39 10.55
N GLY A 85 0.60 -14.29 10.95
CA GLY A 85 1.66 -15.20 10.54
C GLY A 85 1.45 -16.64 11.05
N GLN A 86 0.82 -16.80 12.22
CA GLN A 86 0.55 -18.13 12.81
C GLN A 86 -0.59 -18.87 12.10
N VAL A 87 -1.60 -18.15 11.59
CA VAL A 87 -2.76 -18.75 10.89
C VAL A 87 -2.55 -18.86 9.37
N SER A 88 -1.42 -18.39 8.85
CA SER A 88 -1.13 -18.42 7.42
C SER A 88 0.11 -19.24 7.11
N GLU A 89 -0.04 -20.30 6.30
CA GLU A 89 1.05 -21.13 5.77
C GLU A 89 1.26 -20.85 4.29
N THR A 90 1.76 -19.66 3.97
CA THR A 90 1.94 -19.19 2.58
C THR A 90 3.40 -18.93 2.27
N ALA A 91 3.75 -18.82 0.98
CA ALA A 91 5.12 -18.50 0.56
C ALA A 91 5.60 -17.10 1.00
N LEU A 92 4.72 -16.23 1.55
CA LEU A 92 5.10 -14.96 2.17
C LEU A 92 5.49 -15.12 3.65
N THR A 93 5.01 -16.17 4.33
CA THR A 93 5.24 -16.42 5.76
C THR A 93 6.13 -17.64 6.00
N ARG A 94 6.35 -18.50 5.00
CA ARG A 94 7.16 -19.72 5.05
C ARG A 94 8.18 -19.77 3.92
N GLU A 95 9.25 -20.54 4.12
CA GLU A 95 10.27 -20.81 3.08
C GLU A 95 9.79 -21.89 2.11
N THR A 96 8.84 -21.56 1.27
CA THR A 96 8.34 -22.43 0.20
C THR A 96 8.51 -21.76 -1.17
N ALA A 97 8.59 -22.59 -2.22
CA ALA A 97 8.66 -22.07 -3.58
C ALA A 97 7.39 -21.29 -3.94
N ILE A 98 7.55 -20.15 -4.60
CA ILE A 98 6.43 -19.33 -5.06
C ILE A 98 5.80 -20.00 -6.29
N GLY A 99 4.49 -20.23 -6.25
CA GLY A 99 3.73 -20.89 -7.31
C GLY A 99 2.23 -20.65 -7.18
N TYR A 100 1.43 -21.49 -7.83
CA TYR A 100 -0.03 -21.43 -7.77
C TYR A 100 -0.58 -22.68 -7.09
N GLU A 101 -1.65 -22.50 -6.32
CA GLU A 101 -2.43 -23.57 -5.71
C GLU A 101 -3.35 -24.24 -6.74
N ALA A 102 -3.88 -25.42 -6.41
CA ALA A 102 -4.86 -26.10 -7.25
C ALA A 102 -6.15 -25.28 -7.50
N SER A 103 -6.44 -24.32 -6.62
CA SER A 103 -7.53 -23.35 -6.75
C SER A 103 -7.28 -22.26 -7.82
N GLY A 104 -6.06 -22.19 -8.37
CA GLY A 104 -5.62 -21.11 -9.27
C GLY A 104 -5.15 -19.83 -8.54
N LEU A 105 -5.24 -19.77 -7.21
CA LEU A 105 -4.72 -18.68 -6.43
C LEU A 105 -3.19 -18.82 -6.24
N PRO A 106 -2.44 -17.72 -6.24
CA PRO A 106 -1.02 -17.76 -5.87
C PRO A 106 -0.85 -18.26 -4.42
N ASN A 107 0.14 -19.11 -4.17
CA ASN A 107 0.46 -19.57 -2.82
C ASN A 107 1.10 -18.48 -1.93
N THR A 108 1.22 -17.26 -2.45
CA THR A 108 1.53 -16.03 -1.70
C THR A 108 0.27 -15.38 -1.13
N PHE A 109 -0.93 -15.87 -1.45
CA PHE A 109 -2.17 -15.35 -0.91
C PHE A 109 -2.31 -15.70 0.58
N VAL A 110 -2.33 -14.69 1.43
CA VAL A 110 -2.66 -14.80 2.86
C VAL A 110 -4.15 -14.49 2.99
N PRO A 111 -5.01 -15.51 3.25
CA PRO A 111 -6.46 -15.32 3.26
C PRO A 111 -6.91 -14.20 4.22
N GLY A 112 -7.63 -13.22 3.69
CA GLY A 112 -8.18 -12.12 4.47
C GLY A 112 -7.16 -11.09 4.98
N ARG A 113 -5.90 -11.13 4.56
CA ARG A 113 -4.86 -10.21 5.03
C ARG A 113 -5.26 -8.75 4.88
N ASN A 114 -5.77 -8.34 3.72
CA ASN A 114 -6.15 -6.95 3.47
C ASN A 114 -7.40 -6.55 4.27
N ILE A 115 -8.32 -7.49 4.53
CA ILE A 115 -9.48 -7.28 5.41
C ILE A 115 -9.00 -7.00 6.84
N VAL A 116 -8.07 -7.80 7.36
CA VAL A 116 -7.46 -7.61 8.69
C VAL A 116 -6.74 -6.26 8.76
N PHE A 117 -5.91 -5.95 7.79
CA PHE A 117 -5.16 -4.68 7.75
C PHE A 117 -6.09 -3.47 7.75
N LEU A 118 -7.13 -3.46 6.92
CA LEU A 118 -8.10 -2.37 6.87
C LEU A 118 -8.93 -2.27 8.15
N THR A 119 -9.23 -3.39 8.81
CA THR A 119 -9.93 -3.40 10.10
C THR A 119 -9.07 -2.75 11.20
N PHE A 120 -7.80 -3.12 11.32
CA PHE A 120 -6.88 -2.47 12.26
C PHE A 120 -6.62 -1.01 11.92
N ALA A 121 -6.52 -0.69 10.62
CA ALA A 121 -6.38 0.70 10.18
C ALA A 121 -7.61 1.54 10.57
N ALA A 122 -8.82 1.02 10.40
CA ALA A 122 -10.04 1.69 10.82
C ALA A 122 -10.09 1.89 12.35
N ALA A 123 -9.66 0.90 13.15
CA ALA A 123 -9.59 1.02 14.60
C ALA A 123 -8.56 2.09 15.05
N LEU A 124 -7.40 2.14 14.39
CA LEU A 124 -6.42 3.20 14.65
C LEU A 124 -6.94 4.57 14.21
N ALA A 125 -7.54 4.66 13.01
CA ALA A 125 -8.15 5.87 12.51
C ALA A 125 -9.25 6.40 13.43
N TYR A 126 -10.05 5.49 14.03
CA TYR A 126 -11.04 5.83 15.05
C TYR A 126 -10.40 6.55 16.24
N ARG A 127 -9.33 5.98 16.80
CA ARG A 127 -8.60 6.57 17.95
C ARG A 127 -7.94 7.91 17.60
N ARG A 128 -7.44 8.04 16.37
CA ARG A 128 -6.74 9.23 15.89
C ARG A 128 -7.69 10.34 15.38
N GLY A 129 -9.00 10.08 15.34
CA GLY A 129 -9.99 10.99 14.78
C GLY A 129 -9.82 11.19 13.27
N LEU A 130 -9.33 10.17 12.55
CA LEU A 130 -9.17 10.17 11.10
C LEU A 130 -10.41 9.51 10.47
N ARG A 131 -10.88 10.06 9.36
CA ARG A 131 -12.04 9.53 8.64
C ARG A 131 -11.67 8.71 7.43
N HIS A 132 -10.57 9.06 6.77
CA HIS A 132 -10.16 8.46 5.51
C HIS A 132 -9.06 7.43 5.74
N VAL A 133 -9.20 6.26 5.13
CA VAL A 133 -8.19 5.21 5.11
C VAL A 133 -7.83 4.95 3.66
N VAL A 134 -6.55 4.96 3.33
CA VAL A 134 -6.04 4.79 1.96
C VAL A 134 -5.24 3.51 1.86
N GLY A 135 -5.55 2.68 0.89
CA GLY A 135 -4.83 1.43 0.62
C GLY A 135 -4.48 1.24 -0.85
N GLY A 136 -3.41 0.52 -1.12
CA GLY A 136 -2.91 0.23 -2.47
C GLY A 136 -3.52 -1.03 -3.11
N MET A 137 -4.74 -1.42 -2.71
CA MET A 137 -5.45 -2.55 -3.30
C MET A 137 -5.78 -2.24 -4.76
N CYS A 138 -5.63 -3.25 -5.62
CA CYS A 138 -5.81 -3.14 -7.05
C CYS A 138 -6.43 -4.42 -7.59
N GLU A 139 -7.50 -4.31 -8.36
CA GLU A 139 -8.19 -5.45 -8.97
C GLU A 139 -7.58 -5.83 -10.32
N THR A 140 -7.04 -4.86 -11.04
CA THR A 140 -6.40 -5.04 -12.34
C THR A 140 -4.98 -5.60 -12.24
N ASP A 141 -4.39 -5.57 -11.05
CA ASP A 141 -3.10 -6.18 -10.79
C ASP A 141 -3.25 -7.70 -10.76
N TYR A 142 -2.41 -8.40 -11.51
CA TYR A 142 -2.51 -9.84 -11.81
C TYR A 142 -2.34 -10.76 -10.58
N SER A 143 -2.35 -10.22 -9.37
CA SER A 143 -2.25 -11.00 -8.12
C SER A 143 -3.48 -11.86 -7.84
N GLY A 144 -4.66 -11.48 -8.39
CA GLY A 144 -5.90 -12.27 -8.28
C GLY A 144 -6.45 -12.44 -6.86
N TYR A 145 -5.94 -11.68 -5.89
CA TYR A 145 -6.34 -11.81 -4.50
C TYR A 145 -7.78 -11.34 -4.28
N PRO A 146 -8.69 -12.21 -3.78
CA PRO A 146 -10.09 -11.85 -3.57
C PRO A 146 -10.28 -10.65 -2.63
N ASP A 147 -9.40 -10.48 -1.65
CA ASP A 147 -9.44 -9.39 -0.67
C ASP A 147 -8.87 -8.04 -1.18
N CYS A 148 -8.43 -8.00 -2.45
CA CYS A 148 -8.08 -6.77 -3.16
C CYS A 148 -9.22 -6.23 -4.03
N ARG A 149 -10.29 -6.98 -4.26
CA ARG A 149 -11.38 -6.61 -5.17
C ARG A 149 -12.20 -5.44 -4.65
N ASP A 150 -12.67 -4.61 -5.56
CA ASP A 150 -13.47 -3.41 -5.25
C ASP A 150 -14.72 -3.74 -4.43
N ASP A 151 -15.43 -4.82 -4.80
CA ASP A 151 -16.61 -5.27 -4.06
C ASP A 151 -16.28 -5.68 -2.62
N THR A 152 -15.13 -6.34 -2.39
CA THR A 152 -14.66 -6.69 -1.04
C THR A 152 -14.38 -5.45 -0.21
N ILE A 153 -13.72 -4.45 -0.78
CA ILE A 153 -13.40 -3.20 -0.09
C ILE A 153 -14.68 -2.42 0.24
N LYS A 154 -15.64 -2.33 -0.68
CA LYS A 154 -16.94 -1.68 -0.45
C LYS A 154 -17.75 -2.37 0.63
N ALA A 155 -17.83 -3.70 0.59
CA ALA A 155 -18.53 -4.47 1.62
C ALA A 155 -17.89 -4.30 3.00
N LEU A 156 -16.55 -4.30 3.06
CA LEU A 156 -15.82 -4.07 4.28
C LEU A 156 -16.05 -2.65 4.82
N GLN A 157 -16.06 -1.62 3.98
CA GLN A 157 -16.36 -0.25 4.40
C GLN A 157 -17.75 -0.18 5.09
N VAL A 158 -18.75 -0.85 4.53
CA VAL A 158 -20.09 -0.89 5.15
C VAL A 158 -20.02 -1.58 6.51
N ALA A 159 -19.36 -2.72 6.62
CA ALA A 159 -19.21 -3.46 7.88
C ALA A 159 -18.50 -2.64 8.95
N LEU A 160 -17.39 -1.96 8.60
CA LEU A 160 -16.65 -1.10 9.51
C LEU A 160 -17.48 0.09 9.98
N ASN A 161 -18.24 0.72 9.08
CA ASN A 161 -19.08 1.86 9.41
C ASN A 161 -20.22 1.49 10.36
N LEU A 162 -20.83 0.33 10.16
CA LEU A 162 -21.87 -0.18 11.06
C LEU A 162 -21.28 -0.63 12.41
N GLY A 163 -20.19 -1.39 12.38
CA GLY A 163 -19.61 -1.99 13.59
C GLY A 163 -18.90 -1.00 14.50
N MET A 164 -18.45 0.14 13.97
CA MET A 164 -17.76 1.19 14.74
C MET A 164 -18.56 2.49 14.88
N GLU A 165 -19.80 2.54 14.38
CA GLU A 165 -20.64 3.74 14.36
C GLU A 165 -19.91 4.98 13.84
N ARG A 166 -19.20 4.81 12.72
CA ARG A 166 -18.39 5.86 12.07
C ARG A 166 -18.69 5.93 10.57
N ARG A 167 -18.27 7.01 9.94
CA ARG A 167 -18.39 7.22 8.49
C ARG A 167 -17.01 7.18 7.85
N PHE A 168 -16.31 6.05 7.98
CA PHE A 168 -15.02 5.86 7.28
C PHE A 168 -15.23 5.86 5.77
N VAL A 169 -14.23 6.38 5.07
CA VAL A 169 -14.12 6.29 3.61
C VAL A 169 -12.81 5.53 3.30
N LEU A 170 -12.95 4.35 2.71
CA LEU A 170 -11.82 3.57 2.20
C LEU A 170 -11.51 4.02 0.78
N HIS A 171 -10.29 4.51 0.57
CA HIS A 171 -9.78 4.93 -0.73
C HIS A 171 -8.82 3.90 -1.28
N THR A 172 -9.02 3.53 -2.52
CA THR A 172 -8.16 2.62 -3.28
C THR A 172 -7.79 3.27 -4.61
N PRO A 173 -6.88 4.28 -4.59
CA PRO A 173 -6.59 5.07 -5.78
C PRO A 173 -5.98 4.27 -6.95
N LEU A 174 -5.51 3.07 -6.68
CA LEU A 174 -4.93 2.17 -7.68
C LEU A 174 -5.90 1.10 -8.19
N MET A 175 -7.14 1.05 -7.70
CA MET A 175 -8.09 -0.06 -7.93
C MET A 175 -8.18 -0.50 -9.39
N TRP A 176 -8.19 0.45 -10.31
CA TRP A 176 -8.37 0.22 -11.74
C TRP A 176 -7.14 0.56 -12.59
N LEU A 177 -5.99 0.77 -11.94
CA LEU A 177 -4.74 1.09 -12.62
C LEU A 177 -3.88 -0.16 -12.78
N ASP A 178 -3.29 -0.34 -13.95
CA ASP A 178 -2.21 -1.31 -14.13
C ASP A 178 -0.86 -0.73 -13.63
N LYS A 179 0.19 -1.55 -13.62
CA LYS A 179 1.50 -1.10 -13.10
C LYS A 179 2.12 0.05 -13.88
N ALA A 180 1.90 0.15 -15.19
CA ALA A 180 2.37 1.29 -15.98
C ALA A 180 1.62 2.57 -15.61
N GLN A 181 0.30 2.46 -15.45
CA GLN A 181 -0.53 3.58 -15.00
C GLN A 181 -0.22 4.00 -13.55
N THR A 182 0.15 3.06 -12.68
CA THR A 182 0.61 3.36 -11.32
C THR A 182 1.90 4.19 -11.32
N TRP A 183 2.85 3.89 -12.22
CA TRP A 183 4.04 4.73 -12.44
C TRP A 183 3.67 6.12 -12.98
N GLY A 184 2.76 6.18 -13.95
CA GLY A 184 2.24 7.45 -14.50
C GLY A 184 1.55 8.30 -13.44
N LEU A 185 0.78 7.68 -12.53
CA LEU A 185 0.18 8.39 -11.38
C LEU A 185 1.26 8.98 -10.46
N ALA A 186 2.31 8.21 -10.14
CA ALA A 186 3.41 8.73 -9.33
C ALA A 186 4.08 9.93 -10.02
N GLU A 187 4.35 9.85 -11.32
CA GLU A 187 4.92 10.96 -12.09
C GLU A 187 4.00 12.19 -12.10
N SER A 188 2.69 12.02 -12.24
CA SER A 188 1.73 13.13 -12.23
C SER A 188 1.66 13.86 -10.90
N LEU A 189 1.97 13.18 -9.76
CA LEU A 189 1.92 13.74 -8.42
C LEU A 189 3.20 14.48 -8.00
N GLY A 190 4.37 13.96 -8.35
CA GLY A 190 5.65 14.52 -7.91
C GLY A 190 6.71 14.62 -9.01
N GLY A 191 6.31 14.44 -10.26
CA GLY A 191 7.22 14.47 -11.40
C GLY A 191 8.20 13.29 -11.42
N ARG A 192 9.16 13.35 -12.32
CA ARG A 192 10.23 12.34 -12.43
C ARG A 192 10.98 12.13 -11.10
N PRO A 193 11.26 13.14 -10.27
CA PRO A 193 11.89 12.93 -8.97
C PRO A 193 11.14 11.95 -8.06
N LEU A 194 9.80 11.92 -8.09
CA LEU A 194 9.03 10.96 -7.31
C LEU A 194 9.16 9.54 -7.87
N VAL A 195 9.16 9.38 -9.18
CA VAL A 195 9.42 8.08 -9.83
C VAL A 195 10.80 7.57 -9.43
N ASP A 196 11.83 8.42 -9.50
CA ASP A 196 13.20 8.07 -9.15
C ASP A 196 13.34 7.70 -7.67
N LEU A 197 12.67 8.42 -6.77
CA LEU A 197 12.59 8.06 -5.35
C LEU A 197 11.97 6.67 -5.13
N ILE A 198 10.85 6.38 -5.81
CA ILE A 198 10.19 5.07 -5.71
C ILE A 198 11.08 3.97 -6.27
N VAL A 199 11.79 4.22 -7.37
CA VAL A 199 12.78 3.28 -7.94
C VAL A 199 13.89 2.97 -6.92
N GLU A 200 14.47 3.99 -6.29
CA GLU A 200 15.61 3.81 -5.38
C GLU A 200 15.20 3.27 -4.00
N GLU A 201 14.14 3.80 -3.40
CA GLU A 201 13.85 3.54 -1.99
C GLU A 201 12.78 2.49 -1.75
N SER A 202 11.84 2.27 -2.67
CA SER A 202 10.83 1.26 -2.44
C SER A 202 11.33 -0.16 -2.66
N HIS A 203 10.65 -1.14 -2.04
CA HIS A 203 10.96 -2.55 -2.21
C HIS A 203 9.69 -3.35 -2.47
N THR A 204 9.76 -4.32 -3.39
CA THR A 204 8.59 -5.13 -3.79
C THR A 204 8.93 -6.61 -3.95
N CYS A 205 10.21 -6.96 -3.92
CA CYS A 205 10.67 -8.34 -4.16
C CYS A 205 10.20 -9.29 -3.06
N TYR A 206 9.48 -10.36 -3.43
CA TYR A 206 9.02 -11.38 -2.48
C TYR A 206 10.15 -12.19 -1.82
N LEU A 207 11.37 -12.14 -2.38
CA LEU A 207 12.53 -12.79 -1.81
C LEU A 207 13.40 -11.87 -0.94
N GLY A 208 12.98 -10.60 -0.77
CA GLY A 208 13.74 -9.60 -0.01
C GLY A 208 15.08 -9.20 -0.63
N GLU A 209 15.33 -9.58 -1.88
CA GLU A 209 16.60 -9.33 -2.56
C GLU A 209 16.74 -7.84 -2.90
N ARG A 210 17.82 -7.21 -2.42
CA ARG A 210 18.16 -5.82 -2.68
C ARG A 210 19.61 -5.62 -3.18
N GLY A 211 20.35 -6.68 -3.38
CA GLY A 211 21.72 -6.62 -3.90
C GLY A 211 21.78 -6.29 -5.40
N GLN A 212 20.73 -6.60 -6.16
CA GLN A 212 20.66 -6.34 -7.59
C GLN A 212 19.77 -5.15 -7.91
N ARG A 213 20.36 -4.14 -8.58
CA ARG A 213 19.67 -2.96 -9.08
C ARG A 213 19.30 -3.12 -10.56
N HIS A 214 18.07 -2.81 -10.88
CA HIS A 214 17.50 -2.77 -12.24
C HIS A 214 17.01 -1.34 -12.58
N PRO A 215 16.64 -1.05 -13.84
CA PRO A 215 16.05 0.25 -14.18
C PRO A 215 14.80 0.62 -13.36
N TRP A 216 14.03 -0.39 -12.95
CA TRP A 216 12.79 -0.26 -12.18
C TRP A 216 13.00 -0.33 -10.65
N GLY A 217 14.24 -0.46 -10.16
CA GLY A 217 14.57 -0.56 -8.73
C GLY A 217 15.27 -1.86 -8.36
N TYR A 218 15.22 -2.22 -7.08
CA TYR A 218 15.93 -3.38 -6.54
C TYR A 218 15.04 -4.64 -6.47
N GLY A 219 15.62 -5.81 -6.73
CA GLY A 219 14.94 -7.09 -6.59
C GLY A 219 15.63 -8.23 -7.33
N CYS A 220 15.16 -9.46 -7.14
CA CYS A 220 15.71 -10.65 -7.79
C CYS A 220 15.46 -10.72 -9.33
N GLY A 221 14.56 -9.90 -9.86
CA GLY A 221 14.19 -9.89 -11.29
C GLY A 221 13.31 -11.06 -11.73
N THR A 222 13.13 -12.10 -10.92
CA THR A 222 12.49 -13.36 -11.33
C THR A 222 11.19 -13.69 -10.62
N CYS A 223 10.95 -13.19 -9.39
CA CYS A 223 9.69 -13.44 -8.70
C CYS A 223 8.53 -12.69 -9.38
N PRO A 224 7.27 -13.11 -9.17
CA PRO A 224 6.11 -12.48 -9.80
C PRO A 224 6.03 -10.97 -9.58
N ALA A 225 6.31 -10.50 -8.36
CA ALA A 225 6.28 -9.07 -8.03
C ALA A 225 7.36 -8.28 -8.80
N CYS A 226 8.58 -8.82 -8.94
CA CYS A 226 9.64 -8.19 -9.73
C CYS A 226 9.27 -8.11 -11.21
N ARG A 227 8.73 -9.19 -11.79
CA ARG A 227 8.31 -9.22 -13.20
C ARG A 227 7.22 -8.20 -13.48
N LEU A 228 6.18 -8.19 -12.63
CA LEU A 228 5.06 -7.24 -12.78
C LEU A 228 5.54 -5.78 -12.70
N ARG A 229 6.43 -5.47 -11.76
CA ARG A 229 7.03 -4.14 -11.60
C ARG A 229 7.90 -3.78 -12.82
N ALA A 230 8.72 -4.71 -13.30
CA ALA A 230 9.59 -4.52 -14.47
C ALA A 230 8.78 -4.24 -15.75
N ASP A 231 7.76 -5.06 -16.00
CA ASP A 231 6.89 -4.92 -17.17
C ASP A 231 6.12 -3.59 -17.14
N GLY A 232 5.60 -3.22 -15.97
CA GLY A 232 4.93 -1.94 -15.78
C GLY A 232 5.86 -0.76 -16.00
N TYR A 233 7.09 -0.80 -15.49
CA TYR A 233 8.07 0.26 -15.69
C TYR A 233 8.50 0.38 -17.16
N ALA A 234 8.74 -0.75 -17.85
CA ALA A 234 9.10 -0.75 -19.26
C ALA A 234 8.00 -0.12 -20.14
N ARG A 235 6.72 -0.46 -19.89
CA ARG A 235 5.58 0.15 -20.60
C ARG A 235 5.42 1.63 -20.28
N PHE A 236 5.61 2.03 -19.03
CA PHE A 236 5.57 3.44 -18.61
C PHE A 236 6.65 4.28 -19.30
N THR A 237 7.88 3.75 -19.42
CA THR A 237 8.99 4.50 -20.03
C THR A 237 8.97 4.49 -21.57
N ALA A 238 8.16 3.64 -22.19
CA ALA A 238 7.96 3.58 -23.63
C ALA A 238 6.82 4.47 -24.15
N ALA A 239 6.00 5.02 -23.24
CA ALA A 239 4.87 5.90 -23.54
C ALA A 239 5.30 7.36 -23.55
#